data_5782bdc3d1f215d6df884e823dafeb30
#
_entry.id   5782bdc3d1f215d6df884e823dafeb30
#
_cell.length_a   1.000
_cell.length_b   1.000
_cell.length_c   1.000
_cell.angle_alpha   90.00
_cell.angle_beta   90.00
_cell.angle_gamma   90.00
#
_symmetry.space_group_name_H-M   'P 1'
#
loop_
_entity.id
_entity.type
_entity.pdbx_description
1 polymer ?
#
loop_
_entity_poly.entity_id
_entity_poly.type
_entity_poly.pdbx_seq_one_letter_code
_entity_poly.pdbx_strand_id
1 'polypeptide(L)'
;SVLAQDDSKPKPPTEATKQVNAAWLERLDFANKQDFADAQQGFIEALPGGGVVKNDKGDIVWDPTKFRFIGVDKDCPDTVNPSLWRMSQLLSLTGLFKTSDRIFQVRGYDLSVITFIEGEKGVIVVDPCVSAETAKAALALYRKHAGDKPVTGVIYTHSHVDHFGGVRGVTTDEDVSSGKCVIVAPEGFTEEAVSENVMAGNAMGRRASYMYGNVIPRGPQGTLGAGLGTTTSSGTVTLIEPTKFIEKTGEKLTIDGLEFDFLMAPGSEAPAEFHFYIPALKALCTAENACHTLHNFYTLRGAKTRDSKKWAAYLTQ
;
A
#
# COMPACT_ATOMS: atom_id res chain seq x y z
N SER A 1 3.94 39.82 -12.10
CA SER A 1 3.89 38.59 -12.88
C SER A 1 5.24 37.90 -12.75
N VAL A 2 5.33 36.88 -11.95
CA VAL A 2 6.43 35.93 -12.02
C VAL A 2 6.20 35.17 -13.31
N LEU A 3 7.03 35.43 -14.30
CA LEU A 3 7.07 34.67 -15.52
C LEU A 3 7.28 33.21 -15.13
N ALA A 4 6.28 32.37 -15.37
CA ALA A 4 6.47 30.94 -15.29
C ALA A 4 7.57 30.57 -16.28
N GLN A 5 8.76 30.26 -15.80
CA GLN A 5 9.75 29.59 -16.62
C GLN A 5 9.08 28.32 -17.15
N ASP A 6 9.29 28.06 -18.44
CA ASP A 6 8.89 26.78 -19.04
C ASP A 6 9.76 25.68 -18.44
N ASP A 7 9.36 25.21 -17.25
CA ASP A 7 10.00 24.13 -16.50
C ASP A 7 9.60 22.74 -17.03
N SER A 8 8.96 22.69 -18.19
CA SER A 8 8.50 21.45 -18.81
C SER A 8 9.62 20.51 -19.26
N LYS A 9 10.85 21.01 -19.39
CA LYS A 9 12.02 20.18 -19.76
C LYS A 9 12.79 19.74 -18.54
N PRO A 10 13.10 18.45 -18.42
CA PRO A 10 13.95 17.92 -17.36
C PRO A 10 15.31 18.64 -17.36
N LYS A 11 15.79 18.99 -16.17
CA LYS A 11 17.09 19.67 -15.99
C LYS A 11 18.17 18.67 -15.56
N PRO A 12 19.43 18.81 -16.00
CA PRO A 12 20.52 18.02 -15.48
C PRO A 12 20.77 18.36 -13.99
N PRO A 13 21.37 17.44 -13.21
CA PRO A 13 21.71 17.72 -11.82
C PRO A 13 22.83 18.75 -11.74
N THR A 14 22.82 19.57 -10.69
CA THR A 14 23.96 20.43 -10.37
C THR A 14 25.14 19.59 -9.88
N GLU A 15 26.35 20.12 -9.93
CA GLU A 15 27.54 19.44 -9.38
C GLU A 15 27.40 19.17 -7.87
N ALA A 16 26.76 20.08 -7.13
CA ALA A 16 26.45 19.88 -5.72
C ALA A 16 25.53 18.67 -5.49
N THR A 17 24.48 18.52 -6.32
CA THR A 17 23.58 17.36 -6.26
C THR A 17 24.33 16.06 -6.52
N LYS A 18 25.15 16.00 -7.57
CA LYS A 18 25.97 14.83 -7.91
C LYS A 18 26.90 14.43 -6.76
N GLN A 19 27.61 15.41 -6.18
CA GLN A 19 28.53 15.18 -5.05
C GLN A 19 27.82 14.61 -3.83
N VAL A 20 26.65 15.18 -3.46
CA VAL A 20 25.87 14.69 -2.33
C VAL A 20 25.35 13.27 -2.60
N ASN A 21 24.85 12.98 -3.78
CA ASN A 21 24.37 11.64 -4.15
C ASN A 21 25.53 10.63 -4.17
N ALA A 22 26.67 10.97 -4.74
CA ALA A 22 27.86 10.12 -4.78
C ALA A 22 28.38 9.76 -3.38
N ALA A 23 28.35 10.71 -2.44
CA ALA A 23 28.79 10.47 -1.05
C ALA A 23 27.96 9.38 -0.33
N TRP A 24 26.71 9.16 -0.72
CA TRP A 24 25.87 8.09 -0.15
C TRP A 24 26.27 6.70 -0.66
N LEU A 25 26.78 6.60 -1.89
CA LEU A 25 27.28 5.33 -2.44
C LEU A 25 28.48 4.79 -1.66
N GLU A 26 29.27 5.66 -1.06
CA GLU A 26 30.44 5.28 -0.23
C GLU A 26 30.04 4.91 1.21
N ARG A 27 28.90 5.46 1.70
CA ARG A 27 28.49 5.31 3.11
C ARG A 27 27.61 4.09 3.38
N LEU A 28 26.92 3.59 2.37
CA LEU A 28 25.94 2.51 2.51
C LEU A 28 26.38 1.30 1.68
N ASP A 29 26.10 0.11 2.21
CA ASP A 29 26.44 -1.16 1.54
C ASP A 29 25.45 -1.48 0.42
N PHE A 30 25.62 -0.83 -0.73
CA PHE A 30 24.84 -1.11 -1.94
C PHE A 30 25.25 -2.42 -2.65
N ALA A 31 26.38 -3.03 -2.26
CA ALA A 31 26.81 -4.32 -2.78
C ALA A 31 25.97 -5.48 -2.22
N ASN A 32 25.49 -5.35 -0.99
CA ASN A 32 24.55 -6.31 -0.42
C ASN A 32 23.21 -6.27 -1.18
N LYS A 33 22.78 -7.42 -1.73
CA LYS A 33 21.56 -7.59 -2.52
C LYS A 33 20.53 -8.50 -1.83
N GLN A 34 20.69 -8.77 -0.54
CA GLN A 34 19.82 -9.65 0.20
C GLN A 34 18.34 -9.20 0.16
N ASP A 35 18.09 -7.90 0.27
CA ASP A 35 16.74 -7.32 0.19
C ASP A 35 16.04 -7.60 -1.16
N PHE A 36 16.79 -7.64 -2.28
CA PHE A 36 16.23 -8.03 -3.58
C PHE A 36 15.89 -9.52 -3.63
N ALA A 37 16.71 -10.37 -3.03
CA ALA A 37 16.42 -11.80 -2.92
C ALA A 37 15.19 -12.04 -2.04
N ASP A 38 15.10 -11.36 -0.90
CA ASP A 38 13.98 -11.45 0.03
C ASP A 38 12.68 -10.95 -0.60
N ALA A 39 12.73 -9.83 -1.33
CA ALA A 39 11.57 -9.25 -1.99
C ALA A 39 11.00 -10.14 -3.12
N GLN A 40 11.79 -11.06 -3.67
CA GLN A 40 11.38 -12.00 -4.71
C GLN A 40 10.91 -13.35 -4.16
N GLN A 41 11.03 -13.60 -2.86
CA GLN A 41 10.60 -14.85 -2.27
C GLN A 41 9.10 -15.08 -2.50
N GLY A 42 8.75 -16.32 -2.87
CA GLY A 42 7.38 -16.72 -3.11
C GLY A 42 6.75 -16.13 -4.37
N PHE A 43 7.52 -15.54 -5.28
CA PHE A 43 6.99 -15.04 -6.56
C PHE A 43 6.33 -16.15 -7.36
N ILE A 44 5.10 -15.90 -7.86
CA ILE A 44 4.29 -16.81 -8.64
C ILE A 44 4.13 -16.32 -10.08
N GLU A 45 3.61 -15.11 -10.25
CA GLU A 45 3.31 -14.54 -11.56
C GLU A 45 3.41 -13.02 -11.56
N ALA A 46 3.93 -12.47 -12.66
CA ALA A 46 3.92 -11.02 -12.91
C ALA A 46 2.51 -10.49 -13.16
N LEU A 47 2.30 -9.20 -12.94
CA LEU A 47 1.01 -8.56 -13.20
C LEU A 47 0.62 -8.69 -14.69
N PRO A 48 -0.56 -9.25 -15.02
CA PRO A 48 -1.03 -9.38 -16.39
C PRO A 48 -1.07 -8.03 -17.12
N GLY A 49 -0.74 -8.02 -18.41
CA GLY A 49 -0.73 -6.80 -19.23
C GLY A 49 0.25 -5.73 -18.77
N GLY A 50 1.29 -6.11 -18.00
CA GLY A 50 2.22 -5.17 -17.39
C GLY A 50 1.63 -4.36 -16.24
N GLY A 51 0.55 -4.83 -15.65
CA GLY A 51 -0.12 -4.24 -14.50
C GLY A 51 -1.08 -3.09 -14.83
N VAL A 52 -1.36 -2.82 -16.11
CA VAL A 52 -2.30 -1.74 -16.50
C VAL A 52 -3.73 -2.15 -16.15
N VAL A 53 -4.44 -1.32 -15.39
CA VAL A 53 -5.85 -1.52 -15.04
C VAL A 53 -6.71 -0.42 -15.65
N LYS A 54 -7.87 -0.80 -16.19
CA LYS A 54 -8.85 0.10 -16.78
C LYS A 54 -10.20 -0.03 -16.05
N ASN A 55 -10.96 1.07 -16.04
CA ASN A 55 -12.35 1.04 -15.60
C ASN A 55 -13.27 0.48 -16.72
N ASP A 56 -14.55 0.33 -16.43
CA ASP A 56 -15.56 -0.21 -17.37
C ASP A 56 -15.77 0.68 -18.61
N LYS A 57 -15.32 1.94 -18.56
CA LYS A 57 -15.35 2.88 -19.71
C LYS A 57 -14.10 2.78 -20.58
N GLY A 58 -13.11 1.98 -20.18
CA GLY A 58 -11.83 1.81 -20.86
C GLY A 58 -10.76 2.84 -20.46
N ASP A 59 -11.04 3.74 -19.52
CA ASP A 59 -10.06 4.70 -19.02
C ASP A 59 -9.03 3.98 -18.14
N ILE A 60 -7.78 4.37 -18.29
CA ILE A 60 -6.68 3.83 -17.47
C ILE A 60 -6.75 4.45 -16.07
N VAL A 61 -6.94 3.60 -15.06
CA VAL A 61 -6.96 4.00 -13.65
C VAL A 61 -5.66 3.67 -12.91
N TRP A 62 -4.87 2.75 -13.47
CA TRP A 62 -3.56 2.37 -12.96
C TRP A 62 -2.61 2.02 -14.11
N ASP A 63 -1.41 2.59 -14.11
CA ASP A 63 -0.41 2.37 -15.17
C ASP A 63 1.02 2.37 -14.60
N PRO A 64 1.51 1.23 -14.10
CA PRO A 64 2.86 1.11 -13.59
C PRO A 64 3.91 1.12 -14.71
N THR A 65 3.51 1.00 -15.99
CA THR A 65 4.44 1.02 -17.12
C THR A 65 5.17 2.35 -17.26
N LYS A 66 4.60 3.42 -16.72
CA LYS A 66 5.22 4.76 -16.66
C LYS A 66 6.48 4.79 -15.78
N PHE A 67 6.71 3.77 -14.97
CA PHE A 67 7.88 3.62 -14.08
C PHE A 67 8.89 2.58 -14.59
N ARG A 68 8.73 2.06 -15.83
CA ARG A 68 9.66 1.09 -16.43
C ARG A 68 11.08 1.59 -16.65
N PHE A 69 11.33 2.89 -16.49
CA PHE A 69 12.69 3.43 -16.47
C PHE A 69 13.45 2.98 -15.22
N ILE A 70 12.76 2.58 -14.14
CA ILE A 70 13.33 1.95 -12.96
C ILE A 70 13.45 0.45 -13.23
N GLY A 71 14.66 -0.10 -13.15
CA GLY A 71 14.92 -1.53 -13.31
C GLY A 71 15.96 -1.98 -12.29
N VAL A 72 15.83 -3.20 -11.78
CA VAL A 72 16.71 -3.75 -10.72
C VAL A 72 18.18 -3.87 -11.15
N ASP A 73 18.42 -3.90 -12.45
CA ASP A 73 19.72 -4.01 -13.12
C ASP A 73 20.27 -2.66 -13.61
N LYS A 74 19.53 -1.56 -13.40
CA LYS A 74 19.94 -0.24 -13.89
C LYS A 74 20.73 0.53 -12.84
N ASP A 75 21.75 1.24 -13.31
CA ASP A 75 22.54 2.14 -12.48
C ASP A 75 21.71 3.32 -11.97
N CYS A 76 22.11 3.82 -10.80
CA CYS A 76 21.47 5.00 -10.21
C CYS A 76 21.83 6.26 -11.02
N PRO A 77 20.85 7.01 -11.51
CA PRO A 77 21.10 8.29 -12.18
C PRO A 77 21.68 9.35 -11.23
N ASP A 78 22.55 10.22 -11.73
CA ASP A 78 23.17 11.32 -10.96
C ASP A 78 22.16 12.28 -10.29
N THR A 79 20.95 12.35 -10.86
CA THR A 79 19.85 13.19 -10.34
C THR A 79 19.18 12.61 -9.11
N VAL A 80 19.43 11.34 -8.77
CA VAL A 80 18.66 10.56 -7.79
C VAL A 80 19.54 10.20 -6.61
N ASN A 81 18.99 10.32 -5.39
CA ASN A 81 19.62 9.74 -4.22
C ASN A 81 19.66 8.20 -4.37
N PRO A 82 20.83 7.55 -4.17
CA PRO A 82 20.96 6.12 -4.42
C PRO A 82 20.11 5.25 -3.49
N SER A 83 19.80 5.69 -2.28
CA SER A 83 18.86 4.97 -1.38
C SER A 83 17.43 5.01 -1.92
N LEU A 84 16.99 6.17 -2.45
CA LEU A 84 15.69 6.29 -3.08
C LEU A 84 15.61 5.45 -4.37
N TRP A 85 16.70 5.42 -5.16
CA TRP A 85 16.78 4.57 -6.36
C TRP A 85 16.65 3.10 -6.01
N ARG A 86 17.41 2.60 -5.04
CA ARG A 86 17.32 1.24 -4.53
C ARG A 86 15.91 0.91 -4.05
N MET A 87 15.29 1.81 -3.28
CA MET A 87 13.93 1.65 -2.83
C MET A 87 12.94 1.52 -4.00
N SER A 88 13.07 2.39 -4.99
CA SER A 88 12.24 2.36 -6.19
C SER A 88 12.44 1.08 -7.00
N GLN A 89 13.66 0.53 -7.05
CA GLN A 89 13.96 -0.76 -7.65
C GLN A 89 13.26 -1.91 -6.91
N LEU A 90 13.28 -1.93 -5.58
CA LEU A 90 12.55 -2.92 -4.76
C LEU A 90 11.04 -2.84 -4.98
N LEU A 91 10.47 -1.63 -5.05
CA LEU A 91 9.05 -1.40 -5.34
C LEU A 91 8.65 -1.79 -6.77
N SER A 92 9.61 -1.94 -7.70
CA SER A 92 9.34 -2.43 -9.05
C SER A 92 9.18 -3.95 -9.15
N LEU A 93 9.48 -4.69 -8.07
CA LEU A 93 9.27 -6.13 -7.96
C LEU A 93 7.79 -6.41 -7.66
N THR A 94 6.99 -6.46 -8.72
CA THR A 94 5.53 -6.55 -8.68
C THR A 94 5.00 -7.90 -9.14
N GLY A 95 3.82 -8.30 -8.66
CA GLY A 95 3.19 -9.56 -9.04
C GLY A 95 2.38 -10.19 -7.91
N LEU A 96 2.05 -11.46 -8.11
CA LEU A 96 1.48 -12.34 -7.09
C LEU A 96 2.61 -13.11 -6.40
N PHE A 97 2.58 -13.09 -5.07
CA PHE A 97 3.55 -13.76 -4.21
C PHE A 97 2.84 -14.65 -3.19
N LYS A 98 3.38 -15.81 -2.89
CA LYS A 98 3.00 -16.67 -1.77
C LYS A 98 3.96 -16.41 -0.61
N THR A 99 3.49 -15.72 0.43
CA THR A 99 4.32 -15.35 1.59
C THR A 99 4.37 -16.45 2.65
N SER A 100 3.32 -17.28 2.73
CA SER A 100 3.28 -18.51 3.54
C SER A 100 2.28 -19.49 2.92
N ASP A 101 2.06 -20.66 3.57
CA ASP A 101 1.21 -21.71 2.99
C ASP A 101 -0.21 -21.27 2.63
N ARG A 102 -0.76 -20.32 3.37
CA ARG A 102 -2.15 -19.83 3.21
C ARG A 102 -2.24 -18.33 3.00
N ILE A 103 -1.11 -17.63 2.83
CA ILE A 103 -1.08 -16.17 2.69
C ILE A 103 -0.44 -15.80 1.35
N PHE A 104 -1.18 -15.01 0.58
CA PHE A 104 -0.76 -14.49 -0.72
C PHE A 104 -0.82 -12.98 -0.72
N GLN A 105 0.05 -12.34 -1.48
CA GLN A 105 0.07 -10.89 -1.68
C GLN A 105 0.10 -10.56 -3.16
N VAL A 106 -0.70 -9.58 -3.57
CA VAL A 106 -0.52 -8.93 -4.86
C VAL A 106 0.09 -7.55 -4.62
N ARG A 107 1.26 -7.35 -5.20
CA ARG A 107 2.08 -6.14 -5.06
C ARG A 107 2.14 -5.41 -6.39
N GLY A 108 1.94 -4.08 -6.37
CA GLY A 108 2.13 -3.21 -7.53
C GLY A 108 0.89 -2.91 -8.37
N TYR A 109 -0.32 -3.26 -7.91
CA TYR A 109 -1.57 -2.78 -8.50
C TYR A 109 -2.06 -1.45 -7.88
N ASP A 110 -1.44 -0.99 -6.80
CA ASP A 110 -1.72 0.30 -6.18
C ASP A 110 -0.54 0.74 -5.30
N LEU A 111 -0.74 1.79 -4.51
CA LEU A 111 0.21 2.25 -3.50
C LEU A 111 0.41 1.17 -2.43
N SER A 112 -0.69 0.67 -1.88
CA SER A 112 -0.71 -0.39 -0.86
C SER A 112 -0.62 -1.79 -1.45
N VAL A 113 -0.34 -2.76 -0.60
CA VAL A 113 -0.32 -4.19 -0.90
C VAL A 113 -1.63 -4.81 -0.43
N ILE A 114 -2.30 -5.55 -1.31
CA ILE A 114 -3.46 -6.35 -0.93
C ILE A 114 -3.03 -7.77 -0.56
N THR A 115 -3.52 -8.27 0.59
CA THR A 115 -3.21 -9.60 1.09
C THR A 115 -4.45 -10.49 1.10
N PHE A 116 -4.27 -11.75 0.72
CA PHE A 116 -5.28 -12.79 0.67
C PHE A 116 -4.89 -13.90 1.65
N ILE A 117 -5.77 -14.22 2.61
CA ILE A 117 -5.57 -15.27 3.61
C ILE A 117 -6.62 -16.35 3.38
N GLU A 118 -6.20 -17.58 3.09
CA GLU A 118 -7.12 -18.68 2.84
C GLU A 118 -7.75 -19.17 4.15
N GLY A 119 -9.07 -19.01 4.27
CA GLY A 119 -9.90 -19.57 5.32
C GLY A 119 -10.27 -21.04 5.06
N GLU A 120 -11.25 -21.56 5.78
CA GLU A 120 -11.77 -22.92 5.58
C GLU A 120 -12.69 -23.02 4.35
N LYS A 121 -13.50 -21.99 4.11
CA LYS A 121 -14.53 -21.97 3.05
C LYS A 121 -14.24 -20.99 1.93
N GLY A 122 -13.44 -19.96 2.22
CA GLY A 122 -13.20 -18.86 1.30
C GLY A 122 -11.85 -18.19 1.51
N VAL A 123 -11.82 -16.90 1.26
CA VAL A 123 -10.65 -16.05 1.41
C VAL A 123 -10.97 -14.80 2.22
N ILE A 124 -10.07 -14.43 3.11
CA ILE A 124 -10.10 -13.18 3.86
C ILE A 124 -9.16 -12.20 3.15
N VAL A 125 -9.67 -11.02 2.81
CA VAL A 125 -8.92 -9.96 2.14
C VAL A 125 -8.47 -8.93 3.17
N VAL A 126 -7.19 -8.59 3.17
CA VAL A 126 -6.63 -7.52 4.01
C VAL A 126 -6.25 -6.35 3.12
N ASP A 127 -6.73 -5.17 3.46
CA ASP A 127 -6.40 -3.89 2.83
C ASP A 127 -6.62 -3.86 1.29
N PRO A 128 -7.87 -3.75 0.83
CA PRO A 128 -8.23 -3.87 -0.58
C PRO A 128 -7.89 -2.64 -1.45
N CYS A 129 -6.68 -2.10 -1.36
CA CYS A 129 -6.18 -1.02 -2.23
C CYS A 129 -6.97 0.31 -2.16
N VAL A 130 -6.59 1.28 -3.01
CA VAL A 130 -7.27 2.59 -3.15
C VAL A 130 -8.57 2.46 -3.93
N SER A 131 -8.58 1.69 -5.02
CA SER A 131 -9.71 1.65 -5.94
C SER A 131 -10.28 0.26 -6.18
N ALA A 132 -11.59 0.21 -6.46
CA ALA A 132 -12.31 -1.02 -6.72
C ALA A 132 -11.73 -1.77 -7.93
N GLU A 133 -11.26 -1.07 -8.94
CA GLU A 133 -10.71 -1.66 -10.15
C GLU A 133 -9.36 -2.36 -9.87
N THR A 134 -8.48 -1.75 -9.06
CA THR A 134 -7.19 -2.35 -8.71
C THR A 134 -7.38 -3.54 -7.76
N ALA A 135 -8.27 -3.44 -6.78
CA ALA A 135 -8.62 -4.53 -5.89
C ALA A 135 -9.25 -5.73 -6.64
N LYS A 136 -10.16 -5.45 -7.60
CA LYS A 136 -10.76 -6.46 -8.48
C LYS A 136 -9.72 -7.18 -9.33
N ALA A 137 -8.77 -6.43 -9.91
CA ALA A 137 -7.69 -7.00 -10.71
C ALA A 137 -6.77 -7.90 -9.85
N ALA A 138 -6.47 -7.48 -8.62
CA ALA A 138 -5.67 -8.26 -7.69
C ALA A 138 -6.38 -9.55 -7.27
N LEU A 139 -7.67 -9.49 -6.93
CA LEU A 139 -8.48 -10.67 -6.60
C LEU A 139 -8.56 -11.64 -7.79
N ALA A 140 -8.71 -11.14 -9.01
CA ALA A 140 -8.73 -11.97 -10.22
C ALA A 140 -7.40 -12.70 -10.43
N LEU A 141 -6.26 -12.02 -10.20
CA LEU A 141 -4.95 -12.63 -10.29
C LEU A 141 -4.76 -13.71 -9.21
N TYR A 142 -5.16 -13.45 -7.96
CA TYR A 142 -5.14 -14.45 -6.90
C TYR A 142 -6.02 -15.68 -7.27
N ARG A 143 -7.27 -15.47 -7.69
CA ARG A 143 -8.20 -16.54 -8.04
C ARG A 143 -7.72 -17.41 -9.19
N LYS A 144 -6.98 -16.87 -10.14
CA LYS A 144 -6.36 -17.63 -11.23
C LYS A 144 -5.49 -18.78 -10.71
N HIS A 145 -4.84 -18.61 -9.55
CA HIS A 145 -3.92 -19.59 -8.95
C HIS A 145 -4.53 -20.38 -7.79
N ALA A 146 -5.43 -19.77 -7.02
CA ALA A 146 -6.00 -20.36 -5.81
C ALA A 146 -7.44 -20.88 -5.97
N GLY A 147 -8.05 -20.69 -7.16
CA GLY A 147 -9.44 -21.02 -7.44
C GLY A 147 -10.43 -19.92 -7.05
N ASP A 148 -11.65 -20.03 -7.56
CA ASP A 148 -12.70 -19.03 -7.36
C ASP A 148 -13.39 -19.22 -6.00
N LYS A 149 -12.67 -18.86 -4.93
CA LYS A 149 -13.16 -18.90 -3.57
C LYS A 149 -13.98 -17.64 -3.26
N PRO A 150 -15.11 -17.75 -2.48
CA PRO A 150 -15.84 -16.58 -2.03
C PRO A 150 -14.99 -15.75 -1.06
N VAL A 151 -15.20 -14.43 -1.04
CA VAL A 151 -14.62 -13.56 0.00
C VAL A 151 -15.51 -13.66 1.23
N THR A 152 -14.99 -14.21 2.32
CA THR A 152 -15.69 -14.47 3.58
C THR A 152 -15.39 -13.43 4.65
N GLY A 153 -14.33 -12.64 4.47
CA GLY A 153 -13.98 -11.54 5.35
C GLY A 153 -13.14 -10.49 4.66
N VAL A 154 -13.25 -9.25 5.14
CA VAL A 154 -12.36 -8.14 4.78
C VAL A 154 -11.86 -7.52 6.08
N ILE A 155 -10.57 -7.21 6.15
CA ILE A 155 -9.95 -6.53 7.26
C ILE A 155 -9.38 -5.21 6.76
N TYR A 156 -9.82 -4.10 7.33
CA TYR A 156 -9.19 -2.80 7.19
C TYR A 156 -8.23 -2.62 8.37
N THR A 157 -6.93 -2.63 8.12
CA THR A 157 -5.95 -2.52 9.21
C THR A 157 -5.97 -1.15 9.85
N HIS A 158 -6.28 -0.12 9.08
CA HIS A 158 -6.34 1.28 9.54
C HIS A 158 -7.17 2.18 8.62
N SER A 159 -7.31 3.44 8.99
CA SER A 159 -8.27 4.38 8.40
C SER A 159 -7.79 5.13 7.14
N HIS A 160 -6.61 4.83 6.58
CA HIS A 160 -6.17 5.43 5.33
C HIS A 160 -6.85 4.80 4.11
N VAL A 161 -7.12 5.62 3.10
CA VAL A 161 -7.97 5.24 1.95
C VAL A 161 -7.38 4.13 1.09
N ASP A 162 -6.09 3.99 1.03
CA ASP A 162 -5.40 2.95 0.28
C ASP A 162 -5.48 1.56 0.94
N HIS A 163 -6.11 1.46 2.11
CA HIS A 163 -6.37 0.20 2.81
C HIS A 163 -7.84 -0.20 2.84
N PHE A 164 -8.76 0.66 2.34
CA PHE A 164 -10.19 0.30 2.28
C PHE A 164 -10.88 0.70 0.97
N GLY A 165 -10.32 1.67 0.22
CA GLY A 165 -11.01 2.32 -0.90
C GLY A 165 -11.45 1.39 -2.01
N GLY A 166 -10.80 0.25 -2.18
CA GLY A 166 -11.10 -0.74 -3.20
C GLY A 166 -12.10 -1.82 -2.77
N VAL A 167 -12.73 -1.73 -1.61
CA VAL A 167 -13.55 -2.82 -1.03
C VAL A 167 -14.63 -3.36 -1.96
N ARG A 168 -15.31 -2.52 -2.75
CA ARG A 168 -16.31 -2.99 -3.72
C ARG A 168 -15.70 -3.70 -4.94
N GLY A 169 -14.41 -3.78 -5.05
CA GLY A 169 -13.70 -4.65 -6.00
C GLY A 169 -13.57 -6.10 -5.53
N VAL A 170 -13.75 -6.37 -4.23
CA VAL A 170 -13.58 -7.69 -3.63
C VAL A 170 -14.85 -8.27 -2.99
N THR A 171 -15.78 -7.43 -2.54
CA THR A 171 -17.07 -7.86 -1.95
C THR A 171 -18.18 -6.88 -2.32
N THR A 172 -19.43 -7.20 -1.94
CA THR A 172 -20.62 -6.38 -2.22
C THR A 172 -21.35 -6.02 -0.94
N ASP A 173 -22.15 -4.93 -0.97
CA ASP A 173 -23.01 -4.56 0.15
C ASP A 173 -24.02 -5.69 0.49
N GLU A 174 -24.47 -6.47 -0.51
CA GLU A 174 -25.36 -7.61 -0.30
C GLU A 174 -24.66 -8.75 0.45
N ASP A 175 -23.42 -9.11 0.09
CA ASP A 175 -22.68 -10.17 0.78
C ASP A 175 -22.38 -9.78 2.23
N VAL A 176 -22.10 -8.50 2.48
CA VAL A 176 -21.87 -7.99 3.82
C VAL A 176 -23.17 -7.97 4.63
N SER A 177 -24.25 -7.40 4.10
CA SER A 177 -25.53 -7.30 4.82
C SER A 177 -26.19 -8.67 5.07
N SER A 178 -25.95 -9.65 4.20
CA SER A 178 -26.42 -11.03 4.39
C SER A 178 -25.53 -11.87 5.32
N GLY A 179 -24.42 -11.32 5.81
CA GLY A 179 -23.49 -12.03 6.69
C GLY A 179 -22.58 -13.05 5.99
N LYS A 180 -22.55 -13.08 4.67
CA LYS A 180 -21.63 -13.93 3.91
C LYS A 180 -20.17 -13.43 4.01
N CYS A 181 -19.99 -12.12 4.16
CA CYS A 181 -18.69 -11.46 4.33
C CYS A 181 -18.73 -10.55 5.56
N VAL A 182 -17.82 -10.75 6.50
CA VAL A 182 -17.65 -9.83 7.64
C VAL A 182 -16.61 -8.78 7.29
N ILE A 183 -16.84 -7.51 7.65
CA ILE A 183 -15.83 -6.46 7.55
C ILE A 183 -15.38 -6.08 8.96
N VAL A 184 -14.08 -6.19 9.23
CA VAL A 184 -13.46 -5.92 10.53
C VAL A 184 -12.55 -4.71 10.41
N ALA A 185 -12.65 -3.77 11.37
CA ALA A 185 -11.82 -2.58 11.44
C ALA A 185 -11.51 -2.21 12.90
N PRO A 186 -10.49 -1.37 13.16
CA PRO A 186 -10.26 -0.81 14.50
C PRO A 186 -11.35 0.16 14.90
N GLU A 187 -11.61 0.26 16.20
CA GLU A 187 -12.48 1.30 16.77
C GLU A 187 -12.04 2.71 16.31
N GLY A 188 -13.00 3.56 15.99
CA GLY A 188 -12.76 4.90 15.43
C GLY A 188 -12.48 4.94 13.92
N PHE A 189 -12.43 3.79 13.24
CA PHE A 189 -12.11 3.70 11.81
C PHE A 189 -13.01 4.60 10.96
N THR A 190 -14.32 4.48 11.08
CA THR A 190 -15.26 5.20 10.21
C THR A 190 -15.15 6.72 10.40
N GLU A 191 -15.06 7.19 11.65
CA GLU A 191 -14.90 8.61 11.95
C GLU A 191 -13.61 9.15 11.31
N GLU A 192 -12.50 8.49 11.47
CA GLU A 192 -11.20 8.92 10.94
C GLU A 192 -11.15 8.84 9.41
N ALA A 193 -11.69 7.79 8.81
CA ALA A 193 -11.78 7.65 7.36
C ALA A 193 -12.63 8.76 6.73
N VAL A 194 -13.76 9.11 7.33
CA VAL A 194 -14.64 10.21 6.87
C VAL A 194 -13.98 11.57 7.11
N SER A 195 -13.36 11.77 8.27
CA SER A 195 -12.65 13.02 8.61
C SER A 195 -11.57 13.33 7.57
N GLU A 196 -10.75 12.36 7.24
CA GLU A 196 -9.61 12.55 6.32
C GLU A 196 -10.06 12.65 4.85
N ASN A 197 -10.94 11.78 4.39
CA ASN A 197 -11.24 11.64 2.97
C ASN A 197 -12.46 12.44 2.50
N VAL A 198 -13.37 12.81 3.39
CA VAL A 198 -14.56 13.60 3.07
C VAL A 198 -14.42 15.02 3.60
N MET A 199 -14.22 15.20 4.90
CA MET A 199 -14.18 16.53 5.52
C MET A 199 -12.97 17.33 5.05
N ALA A 200 -11.77 16.76 5.11
CA ALA A 200 -10.53 17.38 4.66
C ALA A 200 -10.17 17.04 3.18
N GLY A 201 -10.91 16.16 2.53
CA GLY A 201 -10.55 15.48 1.29
C GLY A 201 -10.02 16.36 0.16
N ASN A 202 -10.74 17.45 -0.17
CA ASN A 202 -10.30 18.37 -1.23
C ASN A 202 -8.98 19.09 -0.88
N ALA A 203 -8.79 19.49 0.37
CA ALA A 203 -7.56 20.14 0.81
C ALA A 203 -6.39 19.15 0.81
N MET A 204 -6.64 17.94 1.32
CA MET A 204 -5.63 16.89 1.35
C MET A 204 -5.27 16.41 -0.05
N GLY A 205 -6.23 16.19 -0.95
CA GLY A 205 -5.99 15.81 -2.33
C GLY A 205 -5.10 16.80 -3.09
N ARG A 206 -5.32 18.11 -2.91
CA ARG A 206 -4.45 19.13 -3.50
C ARG A 206 -3.03 19.11 -2.93
N ARG A 207 -2.87 18.93 -1.63
CA ARG A 207 -1.55 18.83 -0.99
C ARG A 207 -0.84 17.54 -1.39
N ALA A 208 -1.57 16.43 -1.47
CA ALA A 208 -1.05 15.14 -1.91
C ALA A 208 -0.46 15.20 -3.32
N SER A 209 -1.04 15.99 -4.23
CA SER A 209 -0.50 16.19 -5.58
C SER A 209 0.92 16.75 -5.59
N TYR A 210 1.24 17.63 -4.64
CA TYR A 210 2.61 18.13 -4.44
C TYR A 210 3.49 17.14 -3.67
N MET A 211 2.95 16.52 -2.61
CA MET A 211 3.70 15.57 -1.79
C MET A 211 4.14 14.34 -2.57
N TYR A 212 3.27 13.77 -3.41
CA TYR A 212 3.58 12.59 -4.23
C TYR A 212 4.23 12.93 -5.58
N GLY A 213 4.43 14.21 -5.90
CA GLY A 213 5.00 14.63 -7.17
C GLY A 213 4.14 14.32 -8.40
N ASN A 214 2.81 14.22 -8.24
CA ASN A 214 1.89 13.89 -9.34
C ASN A 214 1.87 14.93 -10.44
N VAL A 215 2.31 16.16 -10.13
CA VAL A 215 2.35 17.31 -11.06
C VAL A 215 3.63 17.39 -11.88
N ILE A 216 4.63 16.53 -11.60
CA ILE A 216 5.89 16.50 -12.35
C ILE A 216 6.00 15.21 -13.20
N PRO A 217 6.75 15.24 -14.32
CA PRO A 217 6.92 14.09 -15.18
C PRO A 217 7.52 12.87 -14.46
N ARG A 218 7.14 11.67 -14.87
CA ARG A 218 7.76 10.43 -14.44
C ARG A 218 9.11 10.27 -15.09
N GLY A 219 10.16 10.07 -14.30
CA GLY A 219 11.51 9.91 -14.85
C GLY A 219 12.61 10.22 -13.84
N PRO A 220 13.88 9.96 -14.22
CA PRO A 220 15.04 10.20 -13.36
C PRO A 220 15.24 11.66 -12.95
N GLN A 221 14.70 12.58 -13.72
CA GLN A 221 14.76 14.03 -13.48
C GLN A 221 13.41 14.61 -13.02
N GLY A 222 12.48 13.75 -12.66
CA GLY A 222 11.14 14.08 -12.17
C GLY A 222 10.78 13.26 -10.95
N THR A 223 9.58 12.60 -10.96
CA THR A 223 9.18 11.73 -9.85
C THR A 223 9.52 10.27 -10.13
N LEU A 224 10.04 9.60 -9.09
CA LEU A 224 10.35 8.17 -9.08
C LEU A 224 9.25 7.34 -8.43
N GLY A 225 8.41 7.97 -7.61
CA GLY A 225 7.37 7.32 -6.84
C GLY A 225 6.97 8.13 -5.61
N ALA A 226 6.14 7.54 -4.78
CA ALA A 226 5.64 8.15 -3.56
C ALA A 226 6.48 7.77 -2.30
N GLY A 227 7.58 7.03 -2.48
CA GLY A 227 8.46 6.59 -1.41
C GLY A 227 8.13 5.19 -0.89
N LEU A 228 6.88 4.90 -0.55
CA LEU A 228 6.41 3.59 -0.10
C LEU A 228 5.67 2.79 -1.19
N GLY A 229 5.43 3.40 -2.32
CA GLY A 229 4.85 2.81 -3.52
C GLY A 229 5.10 3.73 -4.70
N THR A 230 4.66 3.36 -5.90
CA THR A 230 4.92 4.16 -7.10
C THR A 230 4.02 5.40 -7.18
N THR A 231 2.72 5.23 -6.96
CA THR A 231 1.70 6.30 -6.94
C THR A 231 0.38 5.72 -6.42
N THR A 232 -0.67 6.51 -6.36
CA THR A 232 -2.04 6.06 -6.07
C THR A 232 -2.80 5.81 -7.38
N SER A 233 -3.70 4.81 -7.40
CA SER A 233 -4.64 4.63 -8.51
C SER A 233 -5.65 5.79 -8.57
N SER A 234 -6.22 6.01 -9.76
CA SER A 234 -7.25 7.03 -10.01
C SER A 234 -8.63 6.44 -10.30
N GLY A 235 -8.86 5.20 -9.82
CA GLY A 235 -10.12 4.50 -9.99
C GLY A 235 -11.20 4.92 -9.00
N THR A 236 -12.20 4.08 -8.85
CA THR A 236 -13.37 4.32 -7.99
C THR A 236 -13.06 4.02 -6.54
N VAL A 237 -13.00 5.05 -5.70
CA VAL A 237 -12.86 4.90 -4.24
C VAL A 237 -14.22 4.60 -3.63
N THR A 238 -14.27 3.57 -2.81
CA THR A 238 -15.50 3.08 -2.18
C THR A 238 -15.31 2.86 -0.68
N LEU A 239 -16.39 2.70 0.05
CA LEU A 239 -16.39 2.30 1.45
C LEU A 239 -17.62 1.44 1.69
N ILE A 240 -17.47 0.32 2.37
CA ILE A 240 -18.54 -0.42 3.03
C ILE A 240 -18.26 -0.35 4.51
N GLU A 241 -19.26 0.05 5.29
CA GLU A 241 -19.16 0.18 6.74
C GLU A 241 -18.71 -1.14 7.38
N PRO A 242 -17.71 -1.13 8.29
CA PRO A 242 -17.34 -2.31 9.05
C PRO A 242 -18.53 -2.89 9.84
N THR A 243 -18.65 -4.20 9.84
CA THR A 243 -19.69 -4.91 10.61
C THR A 243 -19.22 -5.33 11.99
N LYS A 244 -17.89 -5.28 12.22
CA LYS A 244 -17.25 -5.60 13.50
C LYS A 244 -16.10 -4.64 13.75
N PHE A 245 -16.14 -3.95 14.90
CA PHE A 245 -15.04 -3.13 15.40
C PHE A 245 -14.27 -3.89 16.48
N ILE A 246 -12.95 -3.72 16.47
CA ILE A 246 -12.04 -4.20 17.51
C ILE A 246 -11.71 -3.02 18.42
N GLU A 247 -12.03 -3.15 19.70
CA GLU A 247 -11.96 -2.05 20.67
C GLU A 247 -10.71 -2.08 21.53
N LYS A 248 -10.11 -3.26 21.74
CA LYS A 248 -9.00 -3.43 22.68
C LYS A 248 -7.99 -4.48 22.25
N THR A 249 -6.75 -4.28 22.67
CA THR A 249 -5.69 -5.30 22.58
C THR A 249 -6.08 -6.57 23.31
N GLY A 250 -5.80 -7.72 22.68
CA GLY A 250 -6.13 -9.06 23.18
C GLY A 250 -7.56 -9.52 22.82
N GLU A 251 -8.33 -8.71 22.10
CA GLU A 251 -9.60 -9.18 21.53
C GLU A 251 -9.33 -10.22 20.46
N LYS A 252 -10.12 -11.30 20.48
CA LYS A 252 -10.02 -12.40 19.53
C LYS A 252 -11.27 -12.50 18.68
N LEU A 253 -11.10 -12.80 17.40
CA LEU A 253 -12.20 -13.05 16.48
C LEU A 253 -11.86 -14.23 15.57
N THR A 254 -12.82 -15.13 15.39
CA THR A 254 -12.69 -16.18 14.37
C THR A 254 -13.36 -15.74 13.09
N ILE A 255 -12.58 -15.72 12.00
CA ILE A 255 -13.06 -15.40 10.65
C ILE A 255 -12.73 -16.63 9.79
N ASP A 256 -13.75 -17.22 9.19
CA ASP A 256 -13.63 -18.38 8.29
C ASP A 256 -12.69 -19.48 8.81
N GLY A 257 -12.87 -19.85 10.09
CA GLY A 257 -12.11 -20.92 10.76
C GLY A 257 -10.71 -20.53 11.25
N LEU A 258 -10.27 -19.30 11.05
CA LEU A 258 -9.01 -18.78 11.57
C LEU A 258 -9.26 -17.85 12.75
N GLU A 259 -8.55 -18.09 13.88
CA GLU A 259 -8.51 -17.15 15.01
C GLU A 259 -7.51 -16.03 14.74
N PHE A 260 -7.94 -14.81 14.99
CA PHE A 260 -7.15 -13.58 14.91
C PHE A 260 -7.05 -12.97 16.31
N ASP A 261 -5.84 -12.71 16.78
CA ASP A 261 -5.54 -11.95 17.99
C ASP A 261 -5.19 -10.51 17.61
N PHE A 262 -5.98 -9.54 18.08
CA PHE A 262 -5.80 -8.14 17.72
C PHE A 262 -5.01 -7.34 18.75
N LEU A 263 -4.16 -6.44 18.26
CA LEU A 263 -3.29 -5.55 19.03
C LEU A 263 -3.57 -4.12 18.58
N MET A 264 -4.28 -3.33 19.39
CA MET A 264 -4.63 -1.96 19.03
C MET A 264 -3.38 -1.06 18.97
N ALA A 265 -3.29 -0.24 17.92
CA ALA A 265 -2.16 0.66 17.67
C ALA A 265 -2.60 2.10 17.30
N PRO A 266 -3.60 2.70 17.97
CA PRO A 266 -4.13 4.00 17.59
C PRO A 266 -3.12 5.12 17.72
N GLY A 267 -3.08 6.01 16.72
CA GLY A 267 -2.19 7.18 16.70
C GLY A 267 -0.72 6.83 16.37
N SER A 268 -0.46 5.61 15.86
CA SER A 268 0.82 5.25 15.28
C SER A 268 0.90 5.73 13.82
N GLU A 269 0.80 4.88 12.82
CA GLU A 269 0.78 5.29 11.42
C GLU A 269 -0.54 6.00 11.07
N ALA A 270 -1.67 5.49 11.58
CA ALA A 270 -2.99 6.12 11.45
C ALA A 270 -3.66 6.39 12.81
N PRO A 271 -4.66 7.29 12.86
CA PRO A 271 -5.40 7.56 14.09
C PRO A 271 -6.14 6.34 14.63
N ALA A 272 -6.78 5.56 13.74
CA ALA A 272 -7.42 4.30 14.04
C ALA A 272 -6.66 3.18 13.32
N GLU A 273 -6.03 2.30 14.09
CA GLU A 273 -5.14 1.25 13.57
C GLU A 273 -5.05 0.08 14.55
N PHE A 274 -4.85 -1.14 14.01
CA PHE A 274 -4.48 -2.34 14.76
C PHE A 274 -3.48 -3.20 13.98
N HIS A 275 -2.74 -4.01 14.72
CA HIS A 275 -2.05 -5.19 14.23
C HIS A 275 -2.89 -6.43 14.51
N PHE A 276 -2.60 -7.56 13.86
CA PHE A 276 -3.20 -8.83 14.23
C PHE A 276 -2.23 -9.99 14.05
N TYR A 277 -2.36 -10.98 14.92
CA TYR A 277 -1.61 -12.22 14.86
C TYR A 277 -2.56 -13.40 14.56
N ILE A 278 -2.12 -14.32 13.70
CA ILE A 278 -2.85 -15.55 13.36
C ILE A 278 -2.04 -16.72 13.90
N PRO A 279 -2.39 -17.26 15.07
CA PRO A 279 -1.61 -18.32 15.74
C PRO A 279 -1.41 -19.56 14.87
N ALA A 280 -2.47 -20.01 14.18
CA ALA A 280 -2.44 -21.19 13.31
C ALA A 280 -1.44 -21.06 12.14
N LEU A 281 -1.15 -19.85 11.70
CA LEU A 281 -0.23 -19.56 10.58
C LEU A 281 1.11 -18.99 11.07
N LYS A 282 1.25 -18.70 12.38
CA LYS A 282 2.40 -18.00 12.97
C LYS A 282 2.72 -16.70 12.21
N ALA A 283 1.68 -15.98 11.80
CA ALA A 283 1.78 -14.79 10.97
C ALA A 283 1.30 -13.56 11.74
N LEU A 284 2.12 -12.51 11.75
CA LEU A 284 1.82 -11.20 12.30
C LEU A 284 1.67 -10.19 11.16
N CYS A 285 0.54 -9.50 11.12
CA CYS A 285 0.34 -8.32 10.29
C CYS A 285 0.51 -7.07 11.15
N THR A 286 1.43 -6.21 10.78
CA THR A 286 1.74 -4.96 11.49
C THR A 286 1.19 -3.72 10.77
N ALA A 287 0.20 -3.91 9.89
CA ALA A 287 -0.33 -2.85 9.03
C ALA A 287 0.83 -2.14 8.28
N GLU A 288 0.97 -0.82 8.41
CA GLU A 288 2.12 -0.07 7.89
C GLU A 288 3.18 0.26 8.96
N ASN A 289 2.99 -0.17 10.21
CA ASN A 289 3.87 0.19 11.32
C ASN A 289 5.29 -0.40 11.21
N ALA A 290 5.47 -1.50 10.49
CA ALA A 290 6.78 -2.09 10.22
C ALA A 290 6.96 -2.31 8.71
N CYS A 291 7.06 -1.24 7.96
CA CYS A 291 7.40 -1.29 6.53
C CYS A 291 8.92 -1.25 6.32
N HIS A 292 9.38 -1.63 5.13
CA HIS A 292 10.81 -1.65 4.76
C HIS A 292 11.40 -0.25 4.53
N THR A 293 10.61 0.80 4.68
CA THR A 293 11.02 2.21 4.65
C THR A 293 10.82 2.83 6.02
N LEU A 294 11.54 3.91 6.32
CA LEU A 294 11.23 4.72 7.48
C LEU A 294 10.01 5.60 7.15
N HIS A 295 8.87 5.26 7.72
CA HIS A 295 7.65 6.04 7.54
C HIS A 295 7.76 7.40 8.25
N ASN A 296 7.14 8.46 7.69
CA ASN A 296 7.17 9.78 8.31
C ASN A 296 6.23 9.85 9.53
N PHE A 297 6.52 10.75 10.47
CA PHE A 297 5.65 11.03 11.63
C PHE A 297 4.64 12.15 11.38
N TYR A 298 4.85 12.92 10.33
CA TYR A 298 3.96 13.99 9.89
C TYR A 298 3.91 14.05 8.38
N THR A 299 2.76 13.77 7.81
CA THR A 299 2.60 13.81 6.36
C THR A 299 2.17 15.18 5.87
N LEU A 300 2.85 15.67 4.81
CA LEU A 300 2.62 17.01 4.26
C LEU A 300 1.22 17.19 3.64
N ARG A 301 0.52 16.11 3.32
CA ARG A 301 -0.88 16.18 2.88
C ARG A 301 -1.82 16.67 3.98
N GLY A 302 -1.43 16.57 5.26
CA GLY A 302 -2.16 17.17 6.37
C GLY A 302 -2.91 16.19 7.26
N ALA A 303 -2.50 14.91 7.29
CA ALA A 303 -2.99 13.94 8.27
C ALA A 303 -2.59 14.32 9.71
N LYS A 304 -3.26 13.74 10.70
CA LYS A 304 -2.92 13.91 12.12
C LYS A 304 -1.46 13.52 12.38
N THR A 305 -0.78 14.26 13.26
CA THR A 305 0.60 13.95 13.66
C THR A 305 0.64 12.61 14.39
N ARG A 306 1.57 11.76 14.01
CA ARG A 306 1.78 10.42 14.55
C ARG A 306 2.60 10.47 15.84
N ASP A 307 2.24 9.62 16.81
CA ASP A 307 2.96 9.51 18.08
C ASP A 307 4.07 8.45 17.98
N SER A 308 5.30 8.89 17.72
CA SER A 308 6.45 7.99 17.55
C SER A 308 6.77 7.15 18.79
N LYS A 309 6.47 7.65 19.99
CA LYS A 309 6.67 6.91 21.24
C LYS A 309 5.67 5.77 21.38
N LYS A 310 4.39 6.04 21.11
CA LYS A 310 3.37 4.98 21.07
C LYS A 310 3.65 3.97 19.98
N TRP A 311 4.03 4.45 18.79
CA TRP A 311 4.38 3.58 17.66
C TRP A 311 5.48 2.58 18.03
N ALA A 312 6.58 3.06 18.62
CA ALA A 312 7.66 2.19 19.09
C ALA A 312 7.17 1.19 20.15
N ALA A 313 6.29 1.62 21.08
CA ALA A 313 5.72 0.75 22.10
C ALA A 313 4.84 -0.36 21.51
N TYR A 314 4.04 -0.07 20.49
CA TYR A 314 3.20 -1.06 19.82
C TYR A 314 4.01 -2.12 19.05
N LEU A 315 5.17 -1.76 18.50
CA LEU A 315 6.07 -2.70 17.83
C LEU A 315 6.87 -3.58 18.80
N THR A 316 6.85 -3.29 20.10
CA THR A 316 7.56 -4.04 21.15
C THR A 316 6.64 -4.90 22.03
N GLN A 317 5.34 -4.92 21.77
CA GLN A 317 4.37 -5.78 22.42
C GLN A 317 4.48 -7.22 21.94
#